data_381ff12dc2288a42f627aa065cf94303
#
_entry.id   381ff12dc2288a42f627aa065cf94303
#
_cell.length_a   1.000
_cell.length_b   1.000
_cell.length_c   1.000
_cell.angle_alpha   90.00
_cell.angle_beta   90.00
_cell.angle_gamma   90.00
#
_symmetry.space_group_name_H-M   'P 1'
#
loop_
_entity.id
_entity.type
_entity.pdbx_description
1 polymer ?
#
loop_
_entity_poly.entity_id
_entity_poly.type
_entity_poly.pdbx_seq_one_letter_code
_entity_poly.pdbx_strand_id
1 'polypeptide(L)'
;MIMHYKLSLLTRFLLLAVVFQVTTSQAQQKYSKRQIEKIKTETLNQVQAQHKNTQVMIDKVFSFAELGFQEFETSAYLTKILEEAGFEVKTGLSGIPTSWMATWSSGEGPVIALGSDVDCIPKASQYPGVAYHKPMVEGAPGHGEGHNSGVPVIITAALTLQEQMKKNKLGGTLVIWPGIAEEQLGSKAWYVRDGYFDKIDMCIFTHVSSNLSVSYGQARGTGLISVEYTFEGESAHSAGAPWRGRSALD
;
A
#
# COMPACT_ATOMS: atom_id res chain seq x y z
N MET A 1 -12.24 59.90 -40.10
CA MET A 1 -13.10 58.75 -40.39
C MET A 1 -12.39 57.52 -39.82
N ILE A 2 -12.75 57.17 -38.62
CA ILE A 2 -12.12 56.06 -37.91
C ILE A 2 -12.91 54.77 -38.22
N MET A 3 -12.28 53.86 -38.94
CA MET A 3 -12.87 52.56 -39.35
C MET A 3 -12.71 51.55 -38.24
N HIS A 4 -13.80 51.28 -37.50
CA HIS A 4 -13.82 50.23 -36.51
C HIS A 4 -14.00 48.84 -37.18
N TYR A 5 -12.94 48.04 -37.24
CA TYR A 5 -13.04 46.63 -37.61
C TYR A 5 -13.68 45.82 -36.48
N LYS A 6 -14.95 45.44 -36.68
CA LYS A 6 -15.57 44.42 -35.81
C LYS A 6 -15.03 43.06 -36.21
N LEU A 7 -14.10 42.51 -35.43
CA LEU A 7 -13.72 41.11 -35.58
C LEU A 7 -14.96 40.23 -35.38
N SER A 8 -15.24 39.35 -36.34
CA SER A 8 -16.38 38.46 -36.29
C SER A 8 -16.25 37.48 -35.10
N LEU A 9 -17.40 37.01 -34.60
CA LEU A 9 -17.44 36.02 -33.47
C LEU A 9 -16.60 34.81 -33.79
N LEU A 10 -16.57 34.35 -35.06
CA LEU A 10 -15.79 33.22 -35.55
C LEU A 10 -14.27 33.44 -35.40
N THR A 11 -13.79 34.67 -35.66
CA THR A 11 -12.35 35.00 -35.55
C THR A 11 -11.90 35.02 -34.07
N ARG A 12 -12.80 35.42 -33.16
CA ARG A 12 -12.54 35.37 -31.72
C ARG A 12 -12.52 33.93 -31.17
N PHE A 13 -13.39 33.05 -31.70
CA PHE A 13 -13.39 31.63 -31.35
C PHE A 13 -12.14 30.92 -31.87
N LEU A 14 -11.68 31.22 -33.09
CA LEU A 14 -10.43 30.65 -33.62
C LEU A 14 -9.19 31.11 -32.83
N LEU A 15 -9.12 32.39 -32.44
CA LEU A 15 -8.03 32.89 -31.59
C LEU A 15 -8.02 32.22 -30.19
N LEU A 16 -9.19 32.05 -29.57
CA LEU A 16 -9.32 31.32 -28.28
C LEU A 16 -8.94 29.84 -28.41
N ALA A 17 -9.33 29.18 -29.50
CA ALA A 17 -8.97 27.78 -29.75
C ALA A 17 -7.45 27.59 -29.98
N VAL A 18 -6.81 28.53 -30.70
CA VAL A 18 -5.36 28.51 -30.91
C VAL A 18 -4.60 28.79 -29.60
N VAL A 19 -5.06 29.70 -28.76
CA VAL A 19 -4.46 29.99 -27.45
C VAL A 19 -4.64 28.78 -26.53
N PHE A 20 -5.79 28.08 -26.56
CA PHE A 20 -6.03 26.89 -25.76
C PHE A 20 -5.17 25.67 -26.21
N GLN A 21 -4.94 25.52 -27.52
CA GLN A 21 -4.04 24.49 -28.04
C GLN A 21 -2.57 24.74 -27.71
N VAL A 22 -2.14 26.02 -27.69
CA VAL A 22 -0.76 26.38 -27.33
C VAL A 22 -0.50 26.17 -25.84
N THR A 23 -1.50 26.38 -24.97
CA THR A 23 -1.34 26.14 -23.52
C THR A 23 -1.33 24.66 -23.14
N THR A 24 -2.03 23.80 -23.89
CA THR A 24 -1.98 22.35 -23.65
C THR A 24 -0.71 21.68 -24.22
N SER A 25 -0.02 22.35 -25.14
CA SER A 25 1.23 21.84 -25.76
C SER A 25 2.49 22.09 -24.92
N GLN A 26 2.45 22.98 -23.91
CA GLN A 26 3.65 23.30 -23.10
C GLN A 26 3.82 22.47 -21.82
N ALA A 27 2.89 21.57 -21.50
CA ALA A 27 3.09 20.58 -20.45
C ALA A 27 4.00 19.42 -20.88
N GLN A 28 4.64 19.52 -22.04
CA GLN A 28 5.35 18.43 -22.68
C GLN A 28 6.85 18.50 -22.42
N GLN A 29 7.30 17.55 -21.61
CA GLN A 29 8.64 16.95 -21.59
C GLN A 29 9.80 17.82 -21.09
N LYS A 30 9.86 18.01 -19.76
CA LYS A 30 11.03 18.58 -19.06
C LYS A 30 12.32 17.78 -19.31
N TYR A 31 12.22 16.50 -19.72
CA TYR A 31 13.35 15.59 -19.90
C TYR A 31 13.35 14.95 -21.29
N SER A 32 14.53 14.86 -21.90
CA SER A 32 14.73 14.13 -23.15
C SER A 32 14.61 12.62 -22.90
N LYS A 33 14.28 11.85 -23.94
CA LYS A 33 14.27 10.38 -23.88
C LYS A 33 15.57 9.80 -23.29
N ARG A 34 16.74 10.35 -23.71
CA ARG A 34 18.05 9.93 -23.20
C ARG A 34 18.20 10.17 -21.70
N GLN A 35 17.69 11.30 -21.19
CA GLN A 35 17.71 11.59 -19.74
C GLN A 35 16.80 10.63 -18.97
N ILE A 36 15.62 10.34 -19.50
CA ILE A 36 14.70 9.37 -18.87
C ILE A 36 15.33 7.99 -18.79
N GLU A 37 15.92 7.49 -19.88
CA GLU A 37 16.59 6.19 -19.88
C GLU A 37 17.80 6.16 -18.95
N LYS A 38 18.55 7.25 -18.84
CA LYS A 38 19.63 7.38 -17.86
C LYS A 38 19.09 7.27 -16.41
N ILE A 39 18.02 8.02 -16.07
CA ILE A 39 17.40 7.99 -14.74
C ILE A 39 16.91 6.57 -14.42
N LYS A 40 16.24 5.89 -15.36
CA LYS A 40 15.78 4.51 -15.20
C LYS A 40 16.94 3.55 -14.90
N THR A 41 18.01 3.63 -15.69
CA THR A 41 19.20 2.78 -15.50
C THR A 41 19.84 3.02 -14.14
N GLU A 42 20.00 4.28 -13.74
CA GLU A 42 20.57 4.61 -12.43
C GLU A 42 19.66 4.12 -11.30
N THR A 43 18.35 4.25 -11.43
CA THR A 43 17.35 3.74 -10.46
C THR A 43 17.47 2.22 -10.29
N LEU A 44 17.53 1.48 -11.41
CA LEU A 44 17.67 0.02 -11.37
C LEU A 44 18.98 -0.40 -10.70
N ASN A 45 20.10 0.28 -11.01
CA ASN A 45 21.39 -0.01 -10.38
C ASN A 45 21.36 0.28 -8.87
N GLN A 46 20.69 1.34 -8.43
CA GLN A 46 20.55 1.65 -7.01
C GLN A 46 19.66 0.62 -6.29
N VAL A 47 18.54 0.19 -6.88
CA VAL A 47 17.71 -0.90 -6.34
C VAL A 47 18.55 -2.17 -6.19
N GLN A 48 19.34 -2.52 -7.22
CA GLN A 48 20.21 -3.69 -7.16
C GLN A 48 21.27 -3.58 -6.04
N ALA A 49 21.81 -2.39 -5.83
CA ALA A 49 22.78 -2.16 -4.73
C ALA A 49 22.15 -2.30 -3.33
N GLN A 50 20.83 -2.13 -3.19
CA GLN A 50 20.09 -2.29 -1.94
C GLN A 50 19.67 -3.75 -1.65
N HIS A 51 19.96 -4.70 -2.55
CA HIS A 51 19.51 -6.10 -2.43
C HIS A 51 19.72 -6.70 -1.03
N LYS A 52 20.90 -6.52 -0.45
CA LYS A 52 21.21 -7.05 0.89
C LYS A 52 20.35 -6.40 1.98
N ASN A 53 20.18 -5.09 1.93
CA ASN A 53 19.37 -4.37 2.92
C ASN A 53 17.90 -4.76 2.80
N THR A 54 17.40 -4.91 1.57
CA THR A 54 16.04 -5.40 1.30
C THR A 54 15.85 -6.80 1.89
N GLN A 55 16.81 -7.71 1.69
CA GLN A 55 16.75 -9.05 2.25
C GLN A 55 16.72 -9.03 3.78
N VAL A 56 17.53 -8.18 4.41
CA VAL A 56 17.50 -8.01 5.88
C VAL A 56 16.13 -7.55 6.37
N MET A 57 15.49 -6.61 5.69
CA MET A 57 14.12 -6.18 6.01
C MET A 57 13.11 -7.33 5.87
N ILE A 58 13.20 -8.09 4.77
CA ILE A 58 12.34 -9.26 4.51
C ILE A 58 12.48 -10.31 5.61
N ASP A 59 13.72 -10.67 5.97
CA ASP A 59 14.00 -11.66 7.00
C ASP A 59 13.54 -11.17 8.38
N LYS A 60 13.65 -9.88 8.64
CA LYS A 60 13.23 -9.29 9.90
C LYS A 60 11.71 -9.34 10.05
N VAL A 61 10.96 -8.92 9.02
CA VAL A 61 9.49 -9.02 9.01
C VAL A 61 9.05 -10.48 9.10
N PHE A 62 9.70 -11.39 8.36
CA PHE A 62 9.46 -12.84 8.48
C PHE A 62 9.59 -13.33 9.92
N SER A 63 10.58 -12.84 10.68
CA SER A 63 10.83 -13.26 12.05
C SER A 63 9.79 -12.80 13.07
N PHE A 64 9.04 -11.75 12.80
CA PHE A 64 8.00 -11.26 13.69
C PHE A 64 6.75 -12.16 13.66
N ALA A 65 6.35 -12.59 12.47
CA ALA A 65 5.26 -13.55 12.27
C ALA A 65 3.96 -13.15 12.98
N GLU A 66 3.49 -11.93 12.78
CA GLU A 66 2.33 -11.34 13.45
C GLU A 66 1.05 -11.53 12.66
N LEU A 67 -0.04 -11.88 13.35
CA LEU A 67 -1.38 -11.97 12.75
C LEU A 67 -1.98 -10.58 12.46
N GLY A 68 -2.99 -10.55 11.61
CA GLY A 68 -3.75 -9.34 11.32
C GLY A 68 -4.26 -8.64 12.59
N PHE A 69 -4.19 -7.30 12.60
CA PHE A 69 -4.42 -6.40 13.73
C PHE A 69 -3.42 -6.52 14.90
N GLN A 70 -2.39 -7.33 14.77
CA GLN A 70 -1.36 -7.56 15.79
C GLN A 70 0.05 -7.25 15.26
N GLU A 71 0.18 -6.60 14.12
CA GLU A 71 1.44 -6.30 13.41
C GLU A 71 2.23 -5.16 14.08
N PHE A 72 2.42 -5.21 15.40
CA PHE A 72 3.04 -4.13 16.18
C PHE A 72 4.53 -4.01 15.92
N GLU A 73 5.27 -5.12 15.98
CA GLU A 73 6.71 -5.14 15.74
C GLU A 73 7.03 -4.83 14.27
N THR A 74 6.26 -5.40 13.36
CA THR A 74 6.35 -5.15 11.92
C THR A 74 6.15 -3.67 11.61
N SER A 75 5.07 -3.07 12.11
CA SER A 75 4.76 -1.66 11.89
C SER A 75 5.81 -0.75 12.51
N ALA A 76 6.23 -1.00 13.76
CA ALA A 76 7.28 -0.22 14.43
C ALA A 76 8.62 -0.29 13.68
N TYR A 77 9.00 -1.46 13.19
CA TYR A 77 10.24 -1.65 12.45
C TYR A 77 10.25 -0.91 11.11
N LEU A 78 9.18 -1.06 10.32
CA LEU A 78 9.10 -0.49 8.98
C LEU A 78 8.92 1.03 9.02
N THR A 79 8.10 1.55 9.92
CA THR A 79 7.92 2.99 10.10
C THR A 79 9.20 3.68 10.53
N LYS A 80 9.98 3.07 11.44
CA LYS A 80 11.27 3.60 11.87
C LYS A 80 12.24 3.81 10.70
N ILE A 81 12.33 2.86 9.76
CA ILE A 81 13.16 2.99 8.56
C ILE A 81 12.74 4.19 7.71
N LEU A 82 11.44 4.40 7.56
CA LEU A 82 10.89 5.51 6.77
C LEU A 82 11.08 6.86 7.48
N GLU A 83 10.90 6.92 8.80
CA GLU A 83 11.17 8.12 9.60
C GLU A 83 12.65 8.52 9.54
N GLU A 84 13.56 7.56 9.67
CA GLU A 84 15.01 7.79 9.54
C GLU A 84 15.40 8.29 8.14
N ALA A 85 14.62 7.93 7.11
CA ALA A 85 14.78 8.45 5.75
C ALA A 85 14.09 9.80 5.50
N GLY A 86 13.40 10.35 6.52
CA GLY A 86 12.74 11.66 6.47
C GLY A 86 11.32 11.63 5.89
N PHE A 87 10.63 10.49 5.93
CA PHE A 87 9.19 10.43 5.68
C PHE A 87 8.42 10.89 6.93
N GLU A 88 7.34 11.61 6.72
CA GLU A 88 6.34 11.87 7.76
C GLU A 88 5.43 10.64 7.92
N VAL A 89 5.42 10.03 9.10
CA VAL A 89 4.61 8.85 9.40
C VAL A 89 3.37 9.22 10.21
N LYS A 90 2.22 8.78 9.75
CA LYS A 90 0.95 8.82 10.49
C LYS A 90 0.54 7.40 10.85
N THR A 91 0.21 7.18 12.11
CA THR A 91 -0.21 5.87 12.66
C THR A 91 -1.66 5.90 13.13
N GLY A 92 -2.24 4.74 13.38
CA GLY A 92 -3.60 4.62 13.92
C GLY A 92 -4.71 5.01 12.95
N LEU A 93 -4.47 4.87 11.64
CA LEU A 93 -5.44 5.22 10.59
C LEU A 93 -6.70 4.37 10.74
N SER A 94 -7.85 4.98 10.51
CA SER A 94 -9.17 4.32 10.64
C SER A 94 -9.41 3.68 12.01
N GLY A 95 -8.70 4.10 13.05
CA GLY A 95 -8.78 3.52 14.40
C GLY A 95 -8.06 2.17 14.56
N ILE A 96 -7.24 1.75 13.58
CA ILE A 96 -6.45 0.51 13.64
C ILE A 96 -5.06 0.83 14.22
N PRO A 97 -4.70 0.32 15.41
CA PRO A 97 -3.45 0.70 16.09
C PRO A 97 -2.18 0.38 15.30
N THR A 98 -2.18 -0.71 14.51
CA THR A 98 -1.02 -1.16 13.72
C THR A 98 -0.92 -0.51 12.35
N SER A 99 -1.93 0.28 11.96
CA SER A 99 -1.97 0.94 10.66
C SER A 99 -1.08 2.17 10.59
N TRP A 100 -0.54 2.44 9.41
CA TRP A 100 0.28 3.62 9.18
C TRP A 100 0.32 4.02 7.70
N MET A 101 0.70 5.25 7.47
CA MET A 101 0.99 5.79 6.15
C MET A 101 2.16 6.76 6.25
N ALA A 102 3.17 6.57 5.42
CA ALA A 102 4.36 7.40 5.38
C ALA A 102 4.39 8.24 4.11
N THR A 103 4.64 9.54 4.24
CA THR A 103 4.59 10.49 3.14
C THR A 103 5.90 11.27 3.04
N TRP A 104 6.41 11.42 1.82
CA TRP A 104 7.54 12.29 1.52
C TRP A 104 7.28 13.06 0.22
N SER A 105 7.61 14.36 0.18
CA SER A 105 7.38 15.21 -0.98
C SER A 105 8.64 15.97 -1.40
N SER A 106 8.84 16.11 -2.69
CA SER A 106 9.87 16.97 -3.30
C SER A 106 9.29 18.22 -3.98
N GLY A 107 8.05 18.58 -3.68
CA GLY A 107 7.34 19.72 -4.26
C GLY A 107 6.16 19.30 -5.13
N GLU A 108 5.63 20.25 -5.90
CA GLU A 108 4.47 20.02 -6.75
C GLU A 108 4.70 18.90 -7.77
N GLY A 109 3.68 18.07 -7.98
CA GLY A 109 3.70 16.94 -8.91
C GLY A 109 2.74 15.83 -8.49
N PRO A 110 2.77 14.70 -9.18
CA PRO A 110 1.85 13.60 -8.89
C PRO A 110 2.08 13.00 -7.49
N VAL A 111 1.01 12.52 -6.89
CA VAL A 111 1.02 11.75 -5.64
C VAL A 111 0.94 10.27 -5.99
N ILE A 112 2.02 9.54 -5.74
CA ILE A 112 2.13 8.12 -6.06
C ILE A 112 2.20 7.32 -4.77
N ALA A 113 1.24 6.40 -4.61
CA ALA A 113 1.22 5.47 -3.49
C ALA A 113 1.81 4.12 -3.87
N LEU A 114 2.62 3.57 -2.96
CA LEU A 114 3.15 2.22 -3.05
C LEU A 114 2.63 1.43 -1.85
N GLY A 115 2.00 0.29 -2.10
CA GLY A 115 1.38 -0.55 -1.07
C GLY A 115 1.73 -2.03 -1.20
N SER A 116 1.63 -2.75 -0.09
CA SER A 116 1.65 -4.20 0.00
C SER A 116 1.14 -4.66 1.37
N ASP A 117 0.83 -5.94 1.51
CA ASP A 117 0.34 -6.52 2.76
C ASP A 117 1.48 -6.91 3.71
N VAL A 118 1.17 -7.14 5.00
CA VAL A 118 2.20 -7.39 6.04
C VAL A 118 1.85 -8.46 7.06
N ASP A 119 0.60 -8.90 7.13
CA ASP A 119 0.13 -9.85 8.14
C ASP A 119 0.42 -11.32 7.80
N CYS A 120 0.30 -12.16 8.80
CA CYS A 120 0.48 -13.62 8.73
C CYS A 120 -0.85 -14.35 8.78
N ILE A 121 -0.83 -15.60 8.28
CA ILE A 121 -1.92 -16.56 8.48
C ILE A 121 -1.66 -17.45 9.70
N PRO A 122 -2.72 -17.90 10.42
CA PRO A 122 -2.59 -18.82 11.56
C PRO A 122 -1.95 -20.15 11.16
N LYS A 123 -1.17 -20.74 12.07
CA LYS A 123 -0.59 -22.10 11.92
C LYS A 123 0.31 -22.27 10.69
N ALA A 124 0.87 -21.20 10.16
CA ALA A 124 1.71 -21.20 8.96
C ALA A 124 3.21 -21.05 9.27
N SER A 125 3.62 -21.23 10.54
CA SER A 125 5.05 -21.22 10.90
C SER A 125 5.80 -22.25 10.06
N GLN A 126 6.92 -21.84 9.45
CA GLN A 126 7.63 -22.68 8.49
C GLN A 126 9.12 -22.36 8.50
N TYR A 127 9.97 -23.39 8.47
CA TYR A 127 11.39 -23.21 8.20
C TYR A 127 11.61 -22.70 6.78
N PRO A 128 12.42 -21.65 6.58
CA PRO A 128 12.78 -21.20 5.26
C PRO A 128 13.62 -22.24 4.50
N GLY A 129 13.50 -22.24 3.16
CA GLY A 129 14.32 -23.05 2.28
C GLY A 129 13.97 -24.54 2.21
N VAL A 130 12.85 -24.99 2.79
CA VAL A 130 12.36 -26.38 2.66
C VAL A 130 10.99 -26.42 1.98
N ALA A 131 10.77 -27.43 1.14
CA ALA A 131 9.54 -27.58 0.35
C ALA A 131 8.52 -28.55 0.98
N TYR A 132 8.66 -28.87 2.25
CA TYR A 132 7.75 -29.72 3.01
C TYR A 132 7.37 -29.04 4.32
N HIS A 133 6.22 -29.39 4.86
CA HIS A 133 5.74 -28.82 6.13
C HIS A 133 6.73 -29.10 7.26
N LYS A 134 7.29 -28.02 7.81
CA LYS A 134 8.24 -28.07 8.93
C LYS A 134 8.11 -26.76 9.71
N PRO A 135 7.21 -26.68 10.68
CA PRO A 135 7.05 -25.46 11.47
C PRO A 135 8.31 -25.15 12.28
N MET A 136 8.67 -23.88 12.40
CA MET A 136 9.68 -23.41 13.35
C MET A 136 9.13 -23.48 14.78
N VAL A 137 7.87 -23.12 14.95
CA VAL A 137 7.11 -23.21 16.19
C VAL A 137 5.75 -23.82 15.86
N GLU A 138 5.43 -24.95 16.47
CA GLU A 138 4.18 -25.66 16.22
C GLU A 138 2.96 -24.78 16.55
N GLY A 139 2.02 -24.69 15.63
CA GLY A 139 0.80 -23.91 15.77
C GLY A 139 0.96 -22.40 15.67
N ALA A 140 2.19 -21.88 15.53
CA ALA A 140 2.43 -20.44 15.41
C ALA A 140 2.05 -19.89 14.02
N PRO A 141 1.77 -18.58 13.89
CA PRO A 141 1.53 -17.94 12.61
C PRO A 141 2.79 -17.90 11.73
N GLY A 142 2.61 -17.60 10.46
CA GLY A 142 3.70 -17.44 9.53
C GLY A 142 3.26 -16.79 8.22
N HIS A 143 4.24 -16.34 7.45
CA HIS A 143 4.02 -15.67 6.16
C HIS A 143 3.79 -16.68 5.02
N GLY A 144 2.63 -17.36 5.05
CA GLY A 144 2.28 -18.37 4.05
C GLY A 144 2.08 -17.83 2.65
N GLU A 145 1.69 -16.56 2.52
CA GLU A 145 1.50 -15.85 1.25
C GLU A 145 2.64 -14.88 0.92
N GLY A 146 3.72 -14.87 1.71
CA GLY A 146 4.90 -14.05 1.43
C GLY A 146 4.73 -12.55 1.70
N HIS A 147 3.77 -12.14 2.52
CA HIS A 147 3.53 -10.75 2.94
C HIS A 147 4.75 -10.10 3.63
N ASN A 148 5.70 -10.89 4.13
CA ASN A 148 6.97 -10.39 4.66
C ASN A 148 7.83 -9.67 3.62
N SER A 149 7.60 -9.86 2.32
CA SER A 149 8.46 -9.34 1.26
C SER A 149 7.96 -8.04 0.63
N GLY A 150 6.66 -7.84 0.56
CA GLY A 150 6.07 -6.76 -0.23
C GLY A 150 6.43 -5.36 0.26
N VAL A 151 6.18 -5.05 1.54
CA VAL A 151 6.50 -3.72 2.08
C VAL A 151 8.00 -3.43 2.11
N PRO A 152 8.91 -4.36 2.47
CA PRO A 152 10.35 -4.17 2.29
C PRO A 152 10.76 -3.81 0.87
N VAL A 153 10.17 -4.44 -0.14
CA VAL A 153 10.43 -4.16 -1.56
C VAL A 153 9.97 -2.74 -1.92
N ILE A 154 8.76 -2.33 -1.53
CA ILE A 154 8.29 -0.97 -1.83
C ILE A 154 9.04 0.10 -1.05
N ILE A 155 9.51 -0.17 0.17
CA ILE A 155 10.40 0.74 0.90
C ILE A 155 11.70 0.93 0.13
N THR A 156 12.33 -0.14 -0.35
CA THR A 156 13.54 -0.05 -1.18
C THR A 156 13.30 0.80 -2.42
N ALA A 157 12.18 0.60 -3.10
CA ALA A 157 11.78 1.39 -4.26
C ALA A 157 11.58 2.87 -3.89
N ALA A 158 10.88 3.15 -2.79
CA ALA A 158 10.61 4.50 -2.32
C ALA A 158 11.88 5.27 -1.94
N LEU A 159 12.80 4.66 -1.21
CA LEU A 159 14.09 5.27 -0.84
C LEU A 159 14.93 5.58 -2.09
N THR A 160 14.95 4.65 -3.04
CA THR A 160 15.65 4.86 -4.32
C THR A 160 15.00 5.98 -5.14
N LEU A 161 13.67 6.01 -5.22
CA LEU A 161 12.93 7.08 -5.90
C LEU A 161 13.16 8.43 -5.22
N GLN A 162 13.15 8.48 -3.89
CA GLN A 162 13.43 9.68 -3.13
C GLN A 162 14.80 10.30 -3.52
N GLU A 163 15.85 9.48 -3.59
CA GLU A 163 17.19 9.92 -4.02
C GLU A 163 17.18 10.42 -5.47
N GLN A 164 16.54 9.68 -6.38
CA GLN A 164 16.45 10.09 -7.78
C GLN A 164 15.62 11.37 -7.96
N MET A 165 14.55 11.53 -7.21
CA MET A 165 13.74 12.75 -7.22
C MET A 165 14.55 13.95 -6.73
N LYS A 166 15.28 13.82 -5.62
CA LYS A 166 16.21 14.86 -5.13
C LYS A 166 17.27 15.20 -6.17
N LYS A 167 17.98 14.20 -6.69
CA LYS A 167 19.08 14.35 -7.67
C LYS A 167 18.65 15.03 -8.95
N ASN A 168 17.50 14.63 -9.49
CA ASN A 168 17.01 15.10 -10.78
C ASN A 168 15.98 16.24 -10.67
N LYS A 169 15.71 16.75 -9.47
CA LYS A 169 14.71 17.80 -9.20
C LYS A 169 13.33 17.45 -9.77
N LEU A 170 12.93 16.20 -9.58
CA LEU A 170 11.59 15.72 -9.93
C LEU A 170 10.63 16.08 -8.82
N GLY A 171 9.58 16.83 -9.12
CA GLY A 171 8.49 17.13 -8.20
C GLY A 171 7.55 15.93 -8.06
N GLY A 172 6.86 15.87 -6.92
CA GLY A 172 5.87 14.85 -6.61
C GLY A 172 5.93 14.38 -5.16
N THR A 173 5.01 13.51 -4.81
CA THR A 173 4.88 12.96 -3.46
C THR A 173 4.84 11.43 -3.51
N LEU A 174 5.59 10.79 -2.63
CA LEU A 174 5.58 9.35 -2.41
C LEU A 174 4.78 9.07 -1.14
N VAL A 175 3.87 8.11 -1.22
CA VAL A 175 3.07 7.62 -0.09
C VAL A 175 3.30 6.12 0.03
N ILE A 176 3.73 5.66 1.21
CA ILE A 176 3.98 4.25 1.49
C ILE A 176 2.96 3.79 2.52
N TRP A 177 2.32 2.65 2.27
CA TRP A 177 1.27 2.15 3.15
C TRP A 177 1.18 0.63 3.15
N PRO A 178 0.89 -0.02 4.31
CA PRO A 178 0.64 -1.45 4.39
C PRO A 178 -0.85 -1.76 4.32
N GLY A 179 -1.20 -2.90 3.73
CA GLY A 179 -2.46 -3.56 3.99
C GLY A 179 -2.36 -4.31 5.32
N ILE A 180 -2.97 -3.75 6.35
CA ILE A 180 -3.06 -4.33 7.69
C ILE A 180 -4.22 -5.31 7.72
N ALA A 181 -4.01 -6.48 8.33
CA ALA A 181 -5.03 -7.52 8.47
C ALA A 181 -5.70 -7.91 7.14
N GLU A 182 -4.91 -8.08 6.09
CA GLU A 182 -5.41 -8.43 4.77
C GLU A 182 -6.13 -9.78 4.79
N GLU A 183 -5.56 -10.75 5.48
CA GLU A 183 -6.11 -12.11 5.68
C GLU A 183 -7.47 -12.12 6.42
N GLN A 184 -7.83 -10.98 7.02
CA GLN A 184 -9.13 -10.77 7.68
C GLN A 184 -9.98 -9.74 6.92
N LEU A 185 -9.61 -9.39 5.67
CA LEU A 185 -10.20 -8.34 4.85
C LEU A 185 -10.28 -6.98 5.56
N GLY A 186 -9.28 -6.70 6.40
CA GLY A 186 -9.17 -5.44 7.14
C GLY A 186 -8.58 -4.30 6.31
N SER A 187 -8.43 -3.17 6.95
CA SER A 187 -7.80 -1.91 6.58
C SER A 187 -8.15 -1.27 5.23
N LYS A 188 -7.90 -1.92 4.09
CA LYS A 188 -7.99 -1.30 2.76
C LYS A 188 -9.34 -0.61 2.48
N ALA A 189 -10.45 -1.30 2.77
CA ALA A 189 -11.79 -0.74 2.60
C ALA A 189 -12.05 0.45 3.54
N TRP A 190 -11.52 0.40 4.76
CA TRP A 190 -11.65 1.49 5.74
C TRP A 190 -10.81 2.70 5.35
N TYR A 191 -9.60 2.50 4.79
CA TYR A 191 -8.79 3.59 4.26
C TYR A 191 -9.50 4.32 3.11
N VAL A 192 -10.15 3.57 2.21
CA VAL A 192 -10.97 4.15 1.13
C VAL A 192 -12.16 4.91 1.71
N ARG A 193 -12.92 4.32 2.63
CA ARG A 193 -14.07 4.96 3.30
C ARG A 193 -13.68 6.27 3.96
N ASP A 194 -12.52 6.32 4.61
CA ASP A 194 -12.07 7.46 5.38
C ASP A 194 -11.24 8.46 4.54
N GLY A 195 -11.18 8.28 3.22
CA GLY A 195 -10.63 9.23 2.25
C GLY A 195 -9.10 9.29 2.17
N TYR A 196 -8.37 8.31 2.71
CA TYR A 196 -6.90 8.32 2.66
C TYR A 196 -6.32 8.24 1.25
N PHE A 197 -7.09 7.76 0.28
CA PHE A 197 -6.68 7.68 -1.13
C PHE A 197 -7.20 8.82 -2.02
N ASP A 198 -8.01 9.74 -1.50
CA ASP A 198 -8.69 10.77 -2.32
C ASP A 198 -7.72 11.71 -3.07
N LYS A 199 -6.51 11.87 -2.58
CA LYS A 199 -5.47 12.74 -3.17
C LYS A 199 -4.36 11.97 -3.87
N ILE A 200 -4.52 10.67 -4.08
CA ILE A 200 -3.55 9.81 -4.73
C ILE A 200 -3.88 9.71 -6.22
N ASP A 201 -2.94 10.12 -7.07
CA ASP A 201 -3.10 10.06 -8.53
C ASP A 201 -2.88 8.65 -9.08
N MET A 202 -2.00 7.87 -8.46
CA MET A 202 -1.70 6.49 -8.85
C MET A 202 -1.31 5.66 -7.63
N CYS A 203 -1.88 4.46 -7.54
CA CYS A 203 -1.49 3.46 -6.55
C CYS A 203 -0.87 2.25 -7.24
N ILE A 204 0.33 1.87 -6.83
CA ILE A 204 1.01 0.63 -7.23
C ILE A 204 1.01 -0.30 -6.03
N PHE A 205 0.44 -1.48 -6.20
CA PHE A 205 0.36 -2.48 -5.15
C PHE A 205 1.12 -3.74 -5.57
N THR A 206 1.96 -4.27 -4.69
CA THR A 206 2.74 -5.49 -4.96
C THR A 206 2.23 -6.64 -4.12
N HIS A 207 2.21 -7.82 -4.71
CA HIS A 207 1.90 -9.07 -4.04
C HIS A 207 2.69 -10.21 -4.68
N VAL A 208 3.07 -11.21 -3.91
CA VAL A 208 3.69 -12.44 -4.47
C VAL A 208 2.67 -13.19 -5.30
N SER A 209 3.15 -13.86 -6.34
CA SER A 209 2.31 -14.66 -7.23
C SER A 209 3.11 -15.81 -7.82
N SER A 210 2.43 -16.77 -8.43
CA SER A 210 3.06 -17.87 -9.16
C SER A 210 3.70 -17.44 -10.49
N ASN A 211 3.49 -16.21 -10.92
CA ASN A 211 4.07 -15.65 -12.17
C ASN A 211 4.40 -14.16 -12.00
N LEU A 212 5.16 -13.63 -12.97
CA LEU A 212 5.42 -12.20 -13.10
C LEU A 212 4.34 -11.57 -13.99
N SER A 213 3.28 -11.07 -13.39
CA SER A 213 2.18 -10.41 -14.10
C SER A 213 1.94 -9.00 -13.55
N VAL A 214 1.32 -8.17 -14.39
CA VAL A 214 0.84 -6.85 -14.02
C VAL A 214 -0.64 -6.76 -14.43
N SER A 215 -1.48 -6.28 -13.52
CA SER A 215 -2.88 -5.95 -13.82
C SER A 215 -3.12 -4.47 -13.51
N TYR A 216 -4.06 -3.85 -14.23
CA TYR A 216 -4.46 -2.46 -14.01
C TYR A 216 -5.93 -2.26 -14.39
N GLY A 217 -6.52 -1.16 -13.91
CA GLY A 217 -7.90 -0.79 -14.17
C GLY A 217 -8.86 -1.36 -13.13
N GLN A 218 -10.11 -1.60 -13.52
CA GLN A 218 -11.12 -2.13 -12.60
C GLN A 218 -10.83 -3.61 -12.31
N ALA A 219 -10.29 -3.88 -11.13
CA ALA A 219 -10.20 -5.23 -10.62
C ALA A 219 -11.59 -5.74 -10.23
N ARG A 220 -11.93 -6.98 -10.64
CA ARG A 220 -13.04 -7.73 -10.07
C ARG A 220 -12.48 -8.55 -8.92
N GLY A 221 -12.86 -8.21 -7.71
CA GLY A 221 -12.50 -8.94 -6.51
C GLY A 221 -13.67 -9.73 -5.95
N THR A 222 -13.38 -10.64 -5.05
CA THR A 222 -14.35 -11.27 -4.17
C THR A 222 -14.64 -10.36 -2.98
N GLY A 223 -15.84 -10.47 -2.42
CA GLY A 223 -16.20 -9.84 -1.16
C GLY A 223 -16.39 -10.90 -0.08
N LEU A 224 -16.28 -10.50 1.18
CA LEU A 224 -16.54 -11.35 2.34
C LEU A 224 -17.59 -10.68 3.23
N ILE A 225 -18.48 -11.50 3.77
CA ILE A 225 -19.30 -11.17 4.92
C ILE A 225 -18.98 -12.18 5.99
N SER A 226 -18.40 -11.71 7.11
CA SER A 226 -18.16 -12.53 8.29
C SER A 226 -19.19 -12.20 9.36
N VAL A 227 -19.84 -13.23 9.91
CA VAL A 227 -20.85 -13.09 10.95
C VAL A 227 -20.50 -14.02 12.11
N GLU A 228 -20.37 -13.45 13.29
CA GLU A 228 -20.19 -14.19 14.53
C GLU A 228 -21.52 -14.25 15.27
N TYR A 229 -21.94 -15.45 15.67
CA TYR A 229 -23.14 -15.68 16.43
C TYR A 229 -22.74 -16.15 17.82
N THR A 230 -23.14 -15.39 18.83
CA THR A 230 -22.95 -15.76 20.24
C THR A 230 -24.26 -16.23 20.83
N PHE A 231 -24.30 -17.42 21.39
CA PHE A 231 -25.46 -17.99 22.04
C PHE A 231 -25.18 -18.10 23.54
N GLU A 232 -26.07 -17.51 24.35
CA GLU A 232 -25.94 -17.52 25.81
C GLU A 232 -26.98 -18.44 26.44
N GLY A 233 -26.53 -19.44 27.14
CA GLY A 233 -27.37 -20.37 27.89
C GLY A 233 -27.05 -20.38 29.38
N GLU A 234 -27.87 -21.09 30.18
CA GLU A 234 -27.68 -21.26 31.60
C GLU A 234 -27.76 -22.75 31.99
N SER A 235 -26.74 -23.21 32.71
CA SER A 235 -26.70 -24.61 33.15
C SER A 235 -27.58 -24.85 34.41
N ALA A 236 -28.29 -25.96 34.45
CA ALA A 236 -29.04 -26.36 35.60
C ALA A 236 -29.01 -27.89 35.78
N HIS A 237 -29.26 -28.36 37.01
CA HIS A 237 -29.38 -29.79 37.31
C HIS A 237 -30.68 -30.32 36.68
N SER A 238 -30.54 -31.22 35.69
CA SER A 238 -31.64 -31.68 34.84
C SER A 238 -32.79 -32.37 35.62
N ALA A 239 -32.49 -33.05 36.73
CA ALA A 239 -33.50 -33.74 37.54
C ALA A 239 -33.99 -32.90 38.73
N GLY A 240 -33.10 -32.07 39.33
CA GLY A 240 -33.42 -31.33 40.57
C GLY A 240 -33.97 -29.92 40.36
N ALA A 241 -33.60 -29.23 39.28
CA ALA A 241 -33.99 -27.86 39.01
C ALA A 241 -33.93 -27.51 37.51
N PRO A 242 -34.61 -28.28 36.62
CA PRO A 242 -34.52 -28.04 35.16
C PRO A 242 -35.05 -26.65 34.75
N TRP A 243 -35.97 -26.08 35.54
CA TRP A 243 -36.53 -24.76 35.31
C TRP A 243 -35.55 -23.60 35.52
N ARG A 244 -34.33 -23.87 36.06
CA ARG A 244 -33.27 -22.85 36.20
C ARG A 244 -32.32 -22.82 34.99
N GLY A 245 -32.41 -23.80 34.10
CA GLY A 245 -31.60 -23.84 32.91
C GLY A 245 -32.25 -23.07 31.77
N ARG A 246 -31.40 -22.64 30.84
CA ARG A 246 -31.82 -22.09 29.55
C ARG A 246 -30.91 -22.63 28.45
N SER A 247 -31.54 -23.15 27.38
CA SER A 247 -30.78 -23.58 26.18
C SER A 247 -30.14 -22.36 25.53
N ALA A 248 -28.91 -22.50 25.12
CA ALA A 248 -28.21 -21.46 24.35
C ALA A 248 -28.74 -21.31 22.93
N LEU A 249 -29.55 -22.27 22.44
CA LEU A 249 -30.10 -22.25 21.09
C LEU A 249 -31.57 -21.81 21.03
N ASP A 250 -32.24 -21.65 22.16
CA ASP A 250 -33.61 -21.16 22.27
C ASP A 250 -33.60 -19.65 22.60
#